data_98609eaae4f850ddc1779a087bbec3ff
#
_entry.id   98609eaae4f850ddc1779a087bbec3ff
#
_cell.length_a   1.000
_cell.length_b   1.000
_cell.length_c   1.000
_cell.angle_alpha   90.00
_cell.angle_beta   90.00
_cell.angle_gamma   90.00
#
_symmetry.space_group_name_H-M   'P 1'
#
loop_
_entity.id
_entity.type
_entity.pdbx_description
1 polymer ?
#
loop_
_entity_poly.entity_id
_entity_poly.type
_entity_poly.pdbx_seq_one_letter_code
_entity_poly.pdbx_strand_id
1 'polypeptide(L)'
;MTYIKTKLKRSIDIDAIITLHYFEYMKNFEFKGESHNFWEFLYVDKGTVAVRADDTWTTLKTGDIIFHQPNEFHAIKSIGKDSPNLVVMSFTYDSPAMDFFIRRNFTLSMEERSMISQIITEARQTFSTPMHIPSVEQVELKDNTPFASQQMILLYLELFLITLIREHQPTRNVSSAMHKSSPEKESTEHERLSEILKFLEFHICEKLTVSDICDTFSISRSALQSLFHEQLDCGVIDHFNKMKIQRAKDIICDGSMNLTEIAYFLSYSSLPYFSKQFRIATGMSPSAYASSVKGITDALRNSKKRERDA
;
A
#
# COMPACT_ATOMS: atom_id res chain seq x y z
N MET A 1 -12.36 -9.46 49.65
CA MET A 1 -12.00 -10.06 48.37
C MET A 1 -10.59 -9.59 47.99
N THR A 2 -9.68 -10.50 47.69
CA THR A 2 -8.31 -10.15 47.30
C THR A 2 -8.19 -10.33 45.79
N TYR A 3 -7.91 -9.23 45.04
CA TYR A 3 -7.70 -9.27 43.61
C TYR A 3 -6.25 -9.66 43.31
N ILE A 4 -6.06 -10.64 42.42
CA ILE A 4 -4.73 -11.09 42.00
C ILE A 4 -4.47 -10.53 40.57
N LYS A 5 -3.33 -9.85 40.40
CA LYS A 5 -2.93 -9.31 39.10
C LYS A 5 -2.27 -10.40 38.26
N THR A 6 -2.77 -10.61 37.05
CA THR A 6 -2.11 -11.44 36.05
C THR A 6 -1.30 -10.55 35.10
N LYS A 7 0.01 -10.75 35.02
CA LYS A 7 0.88 -10.05 34.08
C LYS A 7 0.77 -10.70 32.69
N LEU A 8 0.44 -9.89 31.69
CA LEU A 8 0.49 -10.30 30.28
C LEU A 8 1.90 -10.09 29.73
N LYS A 9 2.30 -10.97 28.80
CA LYS A 9 3.59 -10.90 28.12
C LYS A 9 3.40 -10.35 26.72
N ARG A 10 4.30 -9.47 26.27
CA ARG A 10 4.46 -9.13 24.88
C ARG A 10 5.24 -10.23 24.16
N SER A 11 4.78 -10.64 22.99
CA SER A 11 5.47 -11.61 22.13
C SER A 11 6.17 -10.92 20.98
N ILE A 12 5.68 -9.76 20.56
CA ILE A 12 6.28 -8.84 19.62
C ILE A 12 6.32 -7.47 20.30
N ASP A 13 7.47 -6.81 20.25
CA ASP A 13 7.70 -5.48 20.82
C ASP A 13 8.68 -4.76 19.91
N ILE A 14 8.16 -3.91 19.01
CA ILE A 14 8.96 -3.18 18.03
C ILE A 14 9.70 -2.04 18.74
N ASP A 15 11.01 -2.00 18.57
CA ASP A 15 11.86 -1.03 19.23
C ASP A 15 11.91 0.31 18.49
N ALA A 16 12.12 0.29 17.17
CA ALA A 16 12.18 1.51 16.37
C ALA A 16 11.79 1.27 14.91
N ILE A 17 11.32 2.34 14.26
CA ILE A 17 11.14 2.44 12.82
C ILE A 17 12.34 3.21 12.25
N ILE A 18 12.99 2.65 11.23
CA ILE A 18 14.13 3.26 10.54
C ILE A 18 13.63 4.05 9.35
N THR A 19 12.94 3.38 8.42
CA THR A 19 12.34 4.02 7.25
C THR A 19 10.93 3.51 7.00
N LEU A 20 10.12 4.32 6.35
CA LEU A 20 8.86 3.91 5.76
C LEU A 20 8.68 4.60 4.42
N HIS A 21 8.60 3.79 3.39
CA HIS A 21 8.46 4.24 2.01
C HIS A 21 7.16 3.75 1.40
N TYR A 22 6.56 4.59 0.57
CA TYR A 22 5.53 4.23 -0.38
C TYR A 22 6.00 4.68 -1.75
N PHE A 23 6.53 3.74 -2.52
CA PHE A 23 7.11 3.99 -3.83
C PHE A 23 6.10 3.73 -4.94
N GLU A 24 6.02 4.67 -5.86
CA GLU A 24 5.33 4.54 -7.13
C GLU A 24 6.42 4.58 -8.22
N TYR A 25 6.89 3.41 -8.62
CA TYR A 25 8.02 3.29 -9.54
C TYR A 25 7.62 3.32 -11.01
N MET A 26 8.57 3.66 -11.89
CA MET A 26 8.43 3.44 -13.32
C MET A 26 8.52 1.95 -13.66
N LYS A 27 7.87 1.53 -14.77
CA LYS A 27 7.81 0.12 -15.20
C LYS A 27 9.16 -0.55 -15.48
N ASN A 28 10.24 0.21 -15.67
CA ASN A 28 11.59 -0.33 -15.89
C ASN A 28 12.52 -0.06 -14.70
N PHE A 29 11.95 0.06 -13.51
CA PHE A 29 12.71 0.30 -12.30
C PHE A 29 13.58 -0.91 -11.93
N GLU A 30 14.80 -0.63 -11.51
CA GLU A 30 15.71 -1.61 -10.94
C GLU A 30 16.51 -0.96 -9.80
N PHE A 31 16.46 -1.58 -8.63
CA PHE A 31 17.32 -1.29 -7.49
C PHE A 31 18.36 -2.40 -7.38
N LYS A 32 19.64 -2.03 -7.43
CA LYS A 32 20.75 -3.01 -7.49
C LYS A 32 20.95 -3.82 -6.20
N GLY A 33 20.39 -3.33 -5.11
CA GLY A 33 20.38 -3.99 -3.82
C GLY A 33 21.27 -3.35 -2.78
N GLU A 34 21.01 -3.77 -1.55
CA GLU A 34 21.71 -3.39 -0.33
C GLU A 34 21.65 -4.52 0.68
N SER A 35 22.38 -4.36 1.79
CA SER A 35 22.30 -5.20 2.97
C SER A 35 22.45 -4.32 4.20
N HIS A 36 21.63 -4.55 5.21
CA HIS A 36 21.60 -3.78 6.45
C HIS A 36 21.29 -4.67 7.67
N ASN A 37 21.53 -4.20 8.86
CA ASN A 37 21.44 -4.99 10.10
C ASN A 37 20.09 -4.91 10.82
N PHE A 38 19.02 -4.64 10.12
CA PHE A 38 17.66 -4.56 10.65
C PHE A 38 16.68 -5.29 9.74
N TRP A 39 15.44 -5.51 10.23
CA TRP A 39 14.36 -6.12 9.48
C TRP A 39 13.74 -5.14 8.51
N GLU A 40 13.37 -5.64 7.34
CA GLU A 40 12.61 -4.90 6.35
C GLU A 40 11.51 -5.78 5.76
N PHE A 41 10.35 -5.21 5.50
CA PHE A 41 9.39 -5.86 4.61
C PHE A 41 9.16 -5.04 3.36
N LEU A 42 8.88 -5.74 2.27
CA LEU A 42 8.44 -5.20 1.00
C LEU A 42 7.09 -5.79 0.65
N TYR A 43 6.08 -4.93 0.56
CA TYR A 43 4.72 -5.28 0.14
C TYR A 43 4.42 -4.68 -1.24
N VAL A 44 3.87 -5.51 -2.15
CA VAL A 44 3.47 -5.09 -3.50
C VAL A 44 2.01 -4.63 -3.47
N ASP A 45 1.81 -3.32 -3.40
CA ASP A 45 0.48 -2.72 -3.45
C ASP A 45 -0.14 -2.81 -4.85
N LYS A 46 0.70 -2.67 -5.90
CA LYS A 46 0.30 -2.81 -7.30
C LYS A 46 1.46 -3.31 -8.17
N GLY A 47 1.12 -4.06 -9.22
CA GLY A 47 2.06 -4.49 -10.25
C GLY A 47 2.74 -5.82 -9.95
N THR A 48 3.89 -6.05 -10.60
CA THR A 48 4.69 -7.27 -10.46
C THR A 48 6.16 -6.92 -10.43
N VAL A 49 6.87 -7.49 -9.47
CA VAL A 49 8.31 -7.27 -9.28
C VAL A 49 9.03 -8.60 -9.09
N ALA A 50 10.31 -8.63 -9.44
CA ALA A 50 11.21 -9.66 -8.98
C ALA A 50 12.05 -9.10 -7.85
N VAL A 51 12.06 -9.79 -6.72
CA VAL A 51 12.83 -9.45 -5.52
C VAL A 51 13.90 -10.51 -5.33
N ARG A 52 15.11 -10.07 -5.07
CA ARG A 52 16.24 -10.91 -4.73
C ARG A 52 16.43 -10.94 -3.22
N ALA A 53 16.59 -12.12 -2.67
CA ALA A 53 17.02 -12.37 -1.30
C ALA A 53 18.25 -13.29 -1.35
N ASP A 54 19.41 -12.77 -1.00
CA ASP A 54 20.72 -13.40 -1.22
C ASP A 54 20.89 -13.87 -2.68
N ASP A 55 20.90 -15.19 -2.93
CA ASP A 55 21.07 -15.78 -4.27
C ASP A 55 19.74 -16.13 -4.95
N THR A 56 18.59 -15.90 -4.29
CA THR A 56 17.29 -16.36 -4.78
C THR A 56 16.46 -15.19 -5.30
N TRP A 57 15.96 -15.32 -6.53
CA TRP A 57 14.98 -14.40 -7.10
C TRP A 57 13.57 -14.95 -6.95
N THR A 58 12.66 -14.15 -6.39
CA THR A 58 11.24 -14.47 -6.22
C THR A 58 10.38 -13.44 -6.95
N THR A 59 9.37 -13.90 -7.68
CA THR A 59 8.39 -13.01 -8.31
C THR A 59 7.25 -12.75 -7.34
N LEU A 60 7.00 -11.47 -7.05
CA LEU A 60 5.89 -11.00 -6.23
C LEU A 60 4.90 -10.22 -7.08
N LYS A 61 3.62 -10.39 -6.79
CA LYS A 61 2.49 -9.72 -7.45
C LYS A 61 1.72 -8.85 -6.45
N THR A 62 0.80 -8.06 -6.96
CA THR A 62 -0.14 -7.30 -6.12
C THR A 62 -0.71 -8.15 -5.00
N GLY A 63 -0.52 -7.70 -3.77
CA GLY A 63 -0.94 -8.37 -2.56
C GLY A 63 0.11 -9.23 -1.88
N ASP A 64 1.24 -9.49 -2.53
CA ASP A 64 2.33 -10.27 -1.94
C ASP A 64 3.25 -9.40 -1.08
N ILE A 65 3.79 -10.00 -0.03
CA ILE A 65 4.77 -9.41 0.88
C ILE A 65 5.94 -10.38 1.10
N ILE A 66 7.14 -9.84 1.20
CA ILE A 66 8.36 -10.56 1.60
C ILE A 66 9.04 -9.82 2.75
N PHE A 67 9.74 -10.57 3.60
CA PHE A 67 10.54 -10.02 4.69
C PHE A 67 12.01 -10.31 4.45
N HIS A 68 12.84 -9.29 4.66
CA HIS A 68 14.30 -9.37 4.63
C HIS A 68 14.83 -9.34 6.06
N GLN A 69 15.56 -10.39 6.42
CA GLN A 69 16.20 -10.47 7.74
C GLN A 69 17.47 -9.61 7.80
N PRO A 70 17.96 -9.25 9.00
CA PRO A 70 19.22 -8.54 9.16
C PRO A 70 20.37 -9.22 8.40
N ASN A 71 21.16 -8.40 7.68
CA ASN A 71 22.31 -8.79 6.86
C ASN A 71 22.02 -9.65 5.61
N GLU A 72 20.75 -9.84 5.25
CA GLU A 72 20.37 -10.43 3.96
C GLU A 72 20.56 -9.40 2.84
N PHE A 73 21.28 -9.79 1.77
CA PHE A 73 21.35 -8.95 0.57
C PHE A 73 20.04 -9.02 -0.19
N HIS A 74 19.44 -7.86 -0.47
CA HIS A 74 18.20 -7.80 -1.24
C HIS A 74 18.25 -6.75 -2.34
N ALA A 75 17.57 -7.06 -3.46
CA ALA A 75 17.48 -6.21 -4.63
C ALA A 75 16.09 -6.37 -5.26
N ILE A 76 15.66 -5.39 -6.05
CA ILE A 76 14.35 -5.41 -6.67
C ILE A 76 14.41 -4.89 -8.10
N LYS A 77 13.60 -5.49 -8.99
CA LYS A 77 13.36 -4.99 -10.34
C LYS A 77 11.91 -5.17 -10.75
N SER A 78 11.39 -4.20 -11.46
CA SER A 78 10.08 -4.30 -12.14
C SER A 78 10.17 -5.29 -13.30
N ILE A 79 9.21 -6.21 -13.40
CA ILE A 79 9.13 -7.21 -14.47
C ILE A 79 7.78 -7.24 -15.18
N GLY A 80 6.80 -6.50 -14.67
CA GLY A 80 5.46 -6.40 -15.23
C GLY A 80 5.33 -5.38 -16.37
N LYS A 81 4.13 -5.29 -16.92
CA LYS A 81 3.76 -4.24 -17.90
C LYS A 81 3.39 -2.93 -17.22
N ASP A 82 2.96 -2.99 -15.96
CA ASP A 82 2.49 -1.86 -15.15
C ASP A 82 3.60 -1.33 -14.24
N SER A 83 3.53 -0.05 -13.93
CA SER A 83 4.37 0.58 -12.92
C SER A 83 4.05 0.04 -11.53
N PRO A 84 5.00 -0.53 -10.78
CA PRO A 84 4.73 -1.11 -9.48
C PRO A 84 4.63 -0.05 -8.39
N ASN A 85 3.70 -0.25 -7.46
CA ASN A 85 3.60 0.48 -6.21
C ASN A 85 4.02 -0.44 -5.06
N LEU A 86 4.96 0.03 -4.25
CA LEU A 86 5.55 -0.76 -3.18
C LEU A 86 5.50 -0.01 -1.86
N VAL A 87 5.20 -0.73 -0.79
CA VAL A 87 5.42 -0.29 0.58
C VAL A 87 6.65 -1.00 1.10
N VAL A 88 7.63 -0.24 1.54
CA VAL A 88 8.86 -0.75 2.16
C VAL A 88 8.97 -0.15 3.56
N MET A 89 9.12 -0.98 4.57
CA MET A 89 9.22 -0.54 5.96
C MET A 89 10.34 -1.28 6.67
N SER A 90 11.26 -0.49 7.22
CA SER A 90 12.42 -0.98 7.95
C SER A 90 12.27 -0.68 9.44
N PHE A 91 12.55 -1.67 10.28
CA PHE A 91 12.36 -1.58 11.73
C PHE A 91 13.34 -2.47 12.49
N THR A 92 13.57 -2.10 13.76
CA THR A 92 14.39 -2.91 14.66
C THR A 92 13.51 -3.77 15.57
N TYR A 93 13.92 -5.00 15.73
CA TYR A 93 13.26 -5.94 16.61
C TYR A 93 14.21 -7.09 16.98
N ASP A 94 14.27 -7.43 18.27
CA ASP A 94 15.13 -8.49 18.79
C ASP A 94 14.31 -9.55 19.52
N SER A 95 13.66 -10.44 18.76
CA SER A 95 12.95 -11.59 19.32
C SER A 95 12.90 -12.77 18.34
N PRO A 96 12.97 -14.00 18.85
CA PRO A 96 12.83 -15.23 18.06
C PRO A 96 11.51 -15.36 17.28
N ALA A 97 10.48 -14.57 17.61
CA ALA A 97 9.22 -14.59 16.85
C ALA A 97 9.40 -14.17 15.38
N MET A 98 10.41 -13.34 15.07
CA MET A 98 10.72 -12.92 13.70
C MET A 98 11.32 -14.02 12.84
N ASP A 99 11.87 -15.09 13.42
CA ASP A 99 12.35 -16.26 12.68
C ASP A 99 11.26 -16.89 11.81
N PHE A 100 10.00 -16.66 12.18
CA PHE A 100 8.84 -17.09 11.38
C PHE A 100 8.87 -16.52 9.96
N PHE A 101 9.40 -15.33 9.76
CA PHE A 101 9.40 -14.62 8.49
C PHE A 101 10.60 -14.94 7.59
N ILE A 102 11.63 -15.62 8.12
CA ILE A 102 12.86 -15.95 7.38
C ILE A 102 12.53 -16.79 6.14
N ARG A 103 12.93 -16.29 4.95
CA ARG A 103 12.75 -16.94 3.65
C ARG A 103 11.30 -17.29 3.32
N ARG A 104 10.36 -16.49 3.81
CA ARG A 104 8.93 -16.65 3.53
C ARG A 104 8.38 -15.41 2.84
N ASN A 105 7.45 -15.66 1.94
CA ASN A 105 6.58 -14.66 1.35
C ASN A 105 5.13 -15.09 1.56
N PHE A 106 4.23 -14.11 1.60
CA PHE A 106 2.82 -14.31 1.87
C PHE A 106 1.99 -13.52 0.87
N THR A 107 0.78 -14.00 0.58
CA THR A 107 -0.24 -13.19 -0.09
C THR A 107 -1.20 -12.70 0.98
N LEU A 108 -1.27 -11.39 1.16
CA LEU A 108 -2.05 -10.77 2.24
C LEU A 108 -3.56 -10.82 1.97
N SER A 109 -4.32 -11.17 2.99
CA SER A 109 -5.78 -11.00 3.05
C SER A 109 -6.17 -9.52 3.00
N MET A 110 -7.45 -9.23 2.82
CA MET A 110 -7.98 -7.86 2.86
C MET A 110 -7.79 -7.20 4.22
N GLU A 111 -7.92 -7.96 5.31
CA GLU A 111 -7.70 -7.48 6.67
C GLU A 111 -6.24 -7.09 6.91
N GLU A 112 -5.30 -7.94 6.51
CA GLU A 112 -3.86 -7.66 6.62
C GLU A 112 -3.42 -6.45 5.79
N ARG A 113 -3.98 -6.27 4.58
CA ARG A 113 -3.77 -5.07 3.75
C ARG A 113 -4.32 -3.81 4.40
N SER A 114 -5.47 -3.91 5.07
CA SER A 114 -6.06 -2.80 5.83
C SER A 114 -5.12 -2.33 6.94
N MET A 115 -4.43 -3.23 7.63
CA MET A 115 -3.45 -2.86 8.67
C MET A 115 -2.26 -2.09 8.09
N ILE A 116 -1.72 -2.49 6.93
CA ILE A 116 -0.67 -1.71 6.22
C ILE A 116 -1.19 -0.31 5.86
N SER A 117 -2.42 -0.22 5.36
CA SER A 117 -3.05 1.08 5.05
C SER A 117 -3.16 1.98 6.28
N GLN A 118 -3.47 1.43 7.45
CA GLN A 118 -3.52 2.18 8.71
C GLN A 118 -2.13 2.63 9.16
N ILE A 119 -1.10 1.79 9.05
CA ILE A 119 0.29 2.18 9.30
C ILE A 119 0.68 3.39 8.43
N ILE A 120 0.41 3.33 7.12
CA ILE A 120 0.71 4.43 6.20
C ILE A 120 -0.06 5.70 6.56
N THR A 121 -1.32 5.57 6.96
CA THR A 121 -2.17 6.71 7.35
C THR A 121 -1.63 7.42 8.59
N GLU A 122 -1.29 6.67 9.64
CA GLU A 122 -0.68 7.23 10.85
C GLU A 122 0.70 7.83 10.56
N ALA A 123 1.52 7.15 9.77
CA ALA A 123 2.84 7.63 9.41
C ALA A 123 2.79 8.97 8.64
N ARG A 124 1.82 9.15 7.75
CA ARG A 124 1.61 10.45 7.05
C ARG A 124 1.26 11.59 7.99
N GLN A 125 0.64 11.30 9.12
CA GLN A 125 0.33 12.31 10.14
C GLN A 125 1.51 12.56 11.09
N THR A 126 2.36 11.56 11.28
CA THR A 126 3.44 11.53 12.27
C THR A 126 4.77 12.02 11.70
N PHE A 127 5.14 11.59 10.48
CA PHE A 127 6.44 11.88 9.89
C PHE A 127 6.37 13.09 8.94
N SER A 128 7.38 13.98 9.05
CA SER A 128 7.63 15.06 8.09
C SER A 128 8.35 14.55 6.84
N THR A 129 9.08 13.46 6.97
CA THR A 129 9.86 12.82 5.90
C THR A 129 8.96 12.35 4.77
N PRO A 130 9.23 12.72 3.51
CA PRO A 130 8.47 12.24 2.35
C PRO A 130 8.68 10.75 2.13
N MET A 131 7.59 9.97 2.03
CA MET A 131 7.65 8.50 1.87
C MET A 131 8.11 8.04 0.48
N HIS A 132 8.15 8.93 -0.52
CA HIS A 132 8.47 8.60 -1.90
C HIS A 132 9.94 8.86 -2.28
N ILE A 133 10.80 9.21 -1.34
CA ILE A 133 12.22 9.49 -1.59
C ILE A 133 13.07 8.30 -1.14
N PRO A 134 13.71 7.56 -2.08
CA PRO A 134 14.48 6.36 -1.75
C PRO A 134 15.75 6.61 -0.93
N SER A 135 16.32 7.81 -1.03
CA SER A 135 17.55 8.17 -0.31
C SER A 135 17.33 8.59 1.14
N VAL A 136 16.13 8.43 1.67
CA VAL A 136 15.83 8.69 3.07
C VAL A 136 16.33 7.52 3.90
N GLU A 137 17.23 7.81 4.84
CA GLU A 137 17.85 6.83 5.74
C GLU A 137 17.25 6.89 7.16
N GLN A 138 16.41 7.90 7.44
CA GLN A 138 15.77 8.11 8.74
C GLN A 138 14.44 8.83 8.57
N VAL A 139 13.42 8.41 9.33
CA VAL A 139 12.18 9.18 9.44
C VAL A 139 12.32 10.28 10.46
N GLU A 140 11.80 11.48 10.14
CA GLU A 140 11.77 12.63 11.03
C GLU A 140 10.33 12.88 11.49
N LEU A 141 10.15 13.23 12.75
CA LEU A 141 8.86 13.55 13.33
C LEU A 141 8.41 14.96 12.94
N LYS A 142 7.10 15.17 12.79
CA LYS A 142 6.51 16.51 12.74
C LYS A 142 6.49 17.13 14.12
N ASP A 143 6.58 18.46 14.19
CA ASP A 143 6.45 19.21 15.44
C ASP A 143 5.09 19.01 16.13
N ASN A 144 4.02 18.91 15.34
CA ASN A 144 2.65 18.70 15.82
C ASN A 144 2.09 17.40 15.25
N THR A 145 2.11 16.35 16.07
CA THR A 145 1.52 15.04 15.73
C THR A 145 0.24 14.82 16.53
N PRO A 146 -0.72 14.04 16.02
CA PRO A 146 -1.86 13.59 16.80
C PRO A 146 -1.41 12.86 18.06
N PHE A 147 -2.24 12.92 19.10
CA PHE A 147 -1.96 12.19 20.35
C PHE A 147 -1.68 10.71 20.06
N ALA A 148 -0.57 10.20 20.57
CA ALA A 148 -0.13 8.81 20.48
C ALA A 148 0.06 8.27 19.05
N SER A 149 0.20 9.12 18.02
CA SER A 149 0.36 8.67 16.62
C SER A 149 1.56 7.74 16.42
N GLN A 150 2.69 8.00 17.08
CA GLN A 150 3.87 7.10 17.06
C GLN A 150 3.52 5.73 17.66
N GLN A 151 2.81 5.71 18.78
CA GLN A 151 2.37 4.46 19.39
C GLN A 151 1.37 3.71 18.52
N MET A 152 0.51 4.42 17.79
CA MET A 152 -0.44 3.79 16.84
C MET A 152 0.30 3.08 15.71
N ILE A 153 1.39 3.66 15.17
CA ILE A 153 2.23 3.00 14.17
C ILE A 153 2.79 1.69 14.72
N LEU A 154 3.36 1.70 15.93
CA LEU A 154 3.90 0.50 16.58
C LEU A 154 2.82 -0.56 16.82
N LEU A 155 1.66 -0.15 17.36
CA LEU A 155 0.55 -1.06 17.63
C LEU A 155 0.00 -1.71 16.35
N TYR A 156 -0.15 -0.97 15.26
CA TYR A 156 -0.58 -1.51 13.98
C TYR A 156 0.46 -2.46 13.38
N LEU A 157 1.75 -2.13 13.48
CA LEU A 157 2.82 -3.02 13.01
C LEU A 157 2.89 -4.30 13.83
N GLU A 158 2.85 -4.21 15.16
CA GLU A 158 2.83 -5.38 16.05
C GLU A 158 1.59 -6.26 15.78
N LEU A 159 0.40 -5.65 15.66
CA LEU A 159 -0.82 -6.36 15.34
C LEU A 159 -0.73 -7.06 13.99
N PHE A 160 -0.22 -6.39 12.96
CA PHE A 160 0.00 -6.95 11.64
C PHE A 160 0.92 -8.18 11.66
N LEU A 161 2.07 -8.08 12.31
CA LEU A 161 3.02 -9.20 12.44
C LEU A 161 2.42 -10.38 13.23
N ILE A 162 1.71 -10.09 14.31
CA ILE A 162 1.02 -11.12 15.11
C ILE A 162 -0.06 -11.83 14.28
N THR A 163 -0.83 -11.07 13.51
CA THR A 163 -1.89 -11.62 12.65
C THR A 163 -1.30 -12.51 11.58
N LEU A 164 -0.25 -12.07 10.87
CA LEU A 164 0.47 -12.91 9.89
C LEU A 164 0.97 -14.22 10.49
N ILE A 165 1.59 -14.17 11.67
CA ILE A 165 2.07 -15.38 12.34
C ILE A 165 0.89 -16.30 12.67
N ARG A 166 -0.23 -15.78 13.18
CA ARG A 166 -1.39 -16.58 13.60
C ARG A 166 -2.11 -17.23 12.43
N GLU A 167 -2.29 -16.49 11.33
CA GLU A 167 -3.01 -16.97 10.14
C GLU A 167 -2.18 -17.95 9.31
N HIS A 168 -0.85 -17.81 9.30
CA HIS A 168 0.05 -18.63 8.50
C HIS A 168 0.86 -19.67 9.27
N GLN A 169 0.64 -19.83 10.59
CA GLN A 169 1.16 -20.98 11.31
C GLN A 169 0.35 -22.24 10.97
N PRO A 170 1.00 -23.40 10.75
CA PRO A 170 0.28 -24.66 10.61
C PRO A 170 -0.51 -24.93 11.91
N THR A 171 -1.82 -24.88 11.82
CA THR A 171 -2.75 -25.05 12.94
C THR A 171 -2.52 -26.37 13.65
N ARG A 172 -2.03 -26.32 14.88
CA ARG A 172 -2.44 -27.29 15.89
C ARG A 172 -3.90 -27.01 16.20
N ASN A 173 -4.78 -27.95 15.83
CA ASN A 173 -6.22 -27.88 15.99
C ASN A 173 -6.64 -27.26 17.33
N VAL A 174 -7.03 -25.98 17.30
CA VAL A 174 -7.92 -25.40 18.31
C VAL A 174 -9.05 -24.76 17.50
N SER A 175 -10.21 -25.39 17.60
CA SER A 175 -11.45 -24.94 17.00
C SER A 175 -11.73 -23.48 17.33
N SER A 176 -11.58 -22.59 16.36
CA SER A 176 -12.12 -21.24 16.43
C SER A 176 -13.62 -21.29 16.12
N ALA A 177 -14.40 -21.51 17.16
CA ALA A 177 -15.80 -21.09 17.16
C ALA A 177 -15.80 -19.64 17.63
N MET A 178 -16.03 -18.69 16.75
CA MET A 178 -16.85 -17.49 16.99
C MET A 178 -16.68 -16.46 15.88
N HIS A 179 -17.60 -16.31 15.12
CA HIS A 179 -18.64 -15.35 14.75
C HIS A 179 -19.21 -15.75 13.38
N LYS A 180 -20.29 -16.51 13.46
CA LYS A 180 -21.19 -16.70 12.31
C LYS A 180 -22.19 -15.54 12.31
N SER A 181 -21.89 -14.49 11.57
CA SER A 181 -22.94 -13.75 10.87
C SER A 181 -23.28 -14.55 9.60
N SER A 182 -24.54 -14.56 9.23
CA SER A 182 -25.13 -15.46 8.23
C SER A 182 -24.39 -15.44 6.88
N PRO A 183 -23.86 -16.59 6.41
CA PRO A 183 -22.93 -16.63 5.25
C PRO A 183 -23.55 -16.27 3.89
N GLU A 184 -24.88 -16.31 3.76
CA GLU A 184 -25.56 -16.15 2.45
C GLU A 184 -25.78 -14.70 2.03
N LYS A 185 -25.88 -13.73 2.96
CA LYS A 185 -26.05 -12.32 2.62
C LYS A 185 -24.71 -11.61 2.33
N GLU A 186 -23.67 -11.93 3.09
CA GLU A 186 -22.33 -11.34 2.90
C GLU A 186 -21.69 -11.78 1.57
N SER A 187 -21.89 -13.04 1.15
CA SER A 187 -21.40 -13.54 -0.13
C SER A 187 -21.98 -12.78 -1.32
N THR A 188 -23.29 -12.51 -1.31
CA THR A 188 -23.99 -11.82 -2.41
C THR A 188 -23.67 -10.33 -2.48
N GLU A 189 -23.46 -9.66 -1.36
CA GLU A 189 -23.08 -8.24 -1.32
C GLU A 189 -21.62 -8.02 -1.75
N HIS A 190 -20.74 -8.91 -1.36
CA HIS A 190 -19.35 -8.88 -1.76
C HIS A 190 -19.15 -9.17 -3.26
N GLU A 191 -19.87 -10.13 -3.81
CA GLU A 191 -19.92 -10.42 -5.26
C GLU A 191 -20.45 -9.19 -6.02
N ARG A 192 -21.54 -8.60 -5.55
CA ARG A 192 -22.16 -7.41 -6.16
C ARG A 192 -21.24 -6.19 -6.13
N LEU A 193 -20.55 -5.95 -5.02
CA LEU A 193 -19.52 -4.90 -4.94
C LEU A 193 -18.40 -5.15 -5.94
N SER A 194 -17.90 -6.39 -6.03
CA SER A 194 -16.84 -6.77 -6.97
C SER A 194 -17.23 -6.51 -8.44
N GLU A 195 -18.49 -6.79 -8.80
CA GLU A 195 -19.02 -6.52 -10.14
C GLU A 195 -19.09 -5.01 -10.42
N ILE A 196 -19.58 -4.22 -9.46
CA ILE A 196 -19.63 -2.76 -9.58
C ILE A 196 -18.21 -2.19 -9.71
N LEU A 197 -17.24 -2.64 -8.93
CA LEU A 197 -15.86 -2.17 -9.02
C LEU A 197 -15.23 -2.49 -10.38
N LYS A 198 -15.46 -3.67 -10.93
CA LYS A 198 -15.02 -4.03 -12.30
C LYS A 198 -15.68 -3.14 -13.36
N PHE A 199 -16.96 -2.84 -13.20
CA PHE A 199 -17.66 -1.92 -14.09
C PHE A 199 -17.06 -0.51 -14.03
N LEU A 200 -16.79 0.02 -12.84
CA LEU A 200 -16.14 1.32 -12.67
C LEU A 200 -14.73 1.34 -13.30
N GLU A 201 -13.98 0.26 -13.15
CA GLU A 201 -12.65 0.13 -13.75
C GLU A 201 -12.72 0.11 -15.28
N PHE A 202 -13.66 -0.63 -15.85
CA PHE A 202 -13.88 -0.68 -17.31
C PHE A 202 -14.27 0.68 -17.88
N HIS A 203 -15.07 1.46 -17.16
CA HIS A 203 -15.53 2.79 -17.56
C HIS A 203 -14.69 3.94 -16.97
N ILE A 204 -13.41 3.68 -16.60
CA ILE A 204 -12.54 4.67 -15.92
C ILE A 204 -12.31 5.94 -16.74
N CYS A 205 -12.39 5.84 -18.07
CA CYS A 205 -12.20 6.94 -19.01
C CYS A 205 -13.53 7.67 -19.34
N GLU A 206 -14.62 7.32 -18.68
CA GLU A 206 -15.94 7.88 -18.96
C GLU A 206 -16.45 8.77 -17.82
N LYS A 207 -17.47 9.55 -18.10
CA LYS A 207 -18.18 10.34 -17.09
C LYS A 207 -19.39 9.54 -16.61
N LEU A 208 -19.23 8.85 -15.49
CA LEU A 208 -20.33 8.12 -14.85
C LEU A 208 -21.03 8.97 -13.79
N THR A 209 -22.35 8.80 -13.72
CA THR A 209 -23.18 9.31 -12.64
C THR A 209 -23.68 8.18 -11.74
N VAL A 210 -24.17 8.52 -10.54
CA VAL A 210 -24.81 7.53 -9.64
C VAL A 210 -26.00 6.84 -10.34
N SER A 211 -26.74 7.57 -11.19
CA SER A 211 -27.89 7.02 -11.93
C SER A 211 -27.44 5.93 -12.89
N ASP A 212 -26.37 6.17 -13.67
CA ASP A 212 -25.85 5.19 -14.64
C ASP A 212 -25.51 3.86 -13.95
N ILE A 213 -24.90 3.94 -12.77
CA ILE A 213 -24.55 2.75 -11.98
C ILE A 213 -25.80 2.06 -11.42
N CYS A 214 -26.75 2.86 -10.88
CA CYS A 214 -28.01 2.32 -10.37
C CYS A 214 -28.80 1.59 -11.45
N ASP A 215 -28.90 2.17 -12.64
CA ASP A 215 -29.62 1.60 -13.79
C ASP A 215 -28.96 0.32 -14.29
N THR A 216 -27.62 0.32 -14.39
CA THR A 216 -26.84 -0.85 -14.86
C THR A 216 -27.02 -2.05 -13.93
N PHE A 217 -26.95 -1.83 -12.62
CA PHE A 217 -26.99 -2.93 -11.63
C PHE A 217 -28.38 -3.14 -11.02
N SER A 218 -29.39 -2.43 -11.49
CA SER A 218 -30.77 -2.48 -10.94
C SER A 218 -30.78 -2.35 -9.41
N ILE A 219 -29.99 -1.39 -8.90
CA ILE A 219 -29.84 -1.10 -7.46
C ILE A 219 -30.36 0.28 -7.13
N SER A 220 -31.06 0.43 -6.01
CA SER A 220 -31.48 1.76 -5.57
C SER A 220 -30.27 2.60 -5.12
N ARG A 221 -30.41 3.93 -5.24
CA ARG A 221 -29.35 4.87 -4.83
C ARG A 221 -28.97 4.71 -3.36
N SER A 222 -29.93 4.48 -2.48
CA SER A 222 -29.68 4.24 -1.06
C SER A 222 -28.92 2.95 -0.82
N ALA A 223 -29.31 1.86 -1.48
CA ALA A 223 -28.62 0.57 -1.35
C ALA A 223 -27.19 0.63 -1.91
N LEU A 224 -26.96 1.32 -3.02
CA LEU A 224 -25.62 1.55 -3.57
C LEU A 224 -24.74 2.37 -2.61
N GLN A 225 -25.31 3.42 -1.99
CA GLN A 225 -24.57 4.23 -1.01
C GLN A 225 -24.25 3.43 0.25
N SER A 226 -25.22 2.67 0.81
CA SER A 226 -24.96 1.80 1.98
C SER A 226 -23.88 0.79 1.67
N LEU A 227 -23.95 0.10 0.54
CA LEU A 227 -22.95 -0.88 0.12
C LEU A 227 -21.52 -0.30 0.08
N PHE A 228 -21.35 0.90 -0.51
CA PHE A 228 -20.04 1.53 -0.58
C PHE A 228 -19.57 2.07 0.78
N HIS A 229 -20.47 2.64 1.60
CA HIS A 229 -20.10 3.10 2.93
C HIS A 229 -19.76 1.96 3.88
N GLU A 230 -20.50 0.86 3.85
CA GLU A 230 -20.25 -0.30 4.72
C GLU A 230 -18.96 -1.05 4.36
N GLN A 231 -18.66 -1.17 3.06
CA GLN A 231 -17.53 -1.97 2.59
C GLN A 231 -16.26 -1.15 2.33
N LEU A 232 -16.36 0.14 1.98
CA LEU A 232 -15.24 0.97 1.52
C LEU A 232 -15.12 2.32 2.24
N ASP A 233 -16.00 2.58 3.23
CA ASP A 233 -16.05 3.83 4.02
C ASP A 233 -16.04 5.11 3.17
N CYS A 234 -16.65 5.05 1.99
CA CYS A 234 -16.77 6.22 1.10
C CYS A 234 -17.95 6.10 0.14
N GLY A 235 -18.34 7.23 -0.49
CA GLY A 235 -19.36 7.24 -1.54
C GLY A 235 -18.82 6.65 -2.85
N VAL A 236 -19.73 6.10 -3.69
CA VAL A 236 -19.37 5.47 -4.97
C VAL A 236 -18.66 6.44 -5.91
N ILE A 237 -19.06 7.71 -6.01
CA ILE A 237 -18.42 8.71 -6.87
C ILE A 237 -17.05 9.11 -6.30
N ASP A 238 -16.91 9.17 -4.98
CA ASP A 238 -15.62 9.44 -4.34
C ASP A 238 -14.64 8.30 -4.60
N HIS A 239 -15.12 7.05 -4.52
CA HIS A 239 -14.31 5.88 -4.88
C HIS A 239 -13.91 5.93 -6.36
N PHE A 240 -14.83 6.20 -7.27
CA PHE A 240 -14.55 6.32 -8.70
C PHE A 240 -13.52 7.43 -9.00
N ASN A 241 -13.63 8.58 -8.33
CA ASN A 241 -12.64 9.64 -8.44
C ASN A 241 -11.26 9.20 -7.92
N LYS A 242 -11.20 8.46 -6.81
CA LYS A 242 -9.92 7.88 -6.32
C LYS A 242 -9.31 6.92 -7.35
N MET A 243 -10.12 6.08 -8.01
CA MET A 243 -9.64 5.20 -9.09
C MET A 243 -9.09 5.99 -10.26
N LYS A 244 -9.78 7.06 -10.70
CA LYS A 244 -9.28 7.96 -11.77
C LYS A 244 -7.96 8.63 -11.41
N ILE A 245 -7.80 9.11 -10.18
CA ILE A 245 -6.54 9.69 -9.71
C ILE A 245 -5.43 8.63 -9.70
N GLN A 246 -5.72 7.41 -9.26
CA GLN A 246 -4.75 6.33 -9.32
C GLN A 246 -4.33 6.04 -10.76
N ARG A 247 -5.29 5.97 -11.70
CA ARG A 247 -4.98 5.80 -13.12
C ARG A 247 -4.15 6.96 -13.70
N ALA A 248 -4.42 8.19 -13.26
CA ALA A 248 -3.61 9.36 -13.63
C ALA A 248 -2.16 9.22 -13.18
N LYS A 249 -1.92 8.76 -11.96
CA LYS A 249 -0.57 8.51 -11.44
C LYS A 249 0.18 7.47 -12.28
N ASP A 250 -0.50 6.37 -12.64
CA ASP A 250 0.09 5.32 -13.48
C ASP A 250 0.54 5.88 -14.83
N ILE A 251 -0.32 6.68 -15.49
CA ILE A 251 -0.01 7.29 -16.81
C ILE A 251 1.13 8.31 -16.68
N ILE A 252 1.18 9.09 -15.58
CA ILE A 252 2.28 10.01 -15.29
C ILE A 252 3.59 9.23 -15.12
N CYS A 253 3.59 8.12 -14.38
CA CYS A 253 4.75 7.25 -14.20
C CYS A 253 5.22 6.63 -15.52
N ASP A 254 4.30 6.20 -16.37
CA ASP A 254 4.60 5.65 -17.69
C ASP A 254 5.14 6.72 -18.66
N GLY A 255 4.81 8.00 -18.41
CA GLY A 255 5.24 9.11 -19.27
C GLY A 255 4.64 9.06 -20.68
N SER A 256 3.53 8.33 -20.87
CA SER A 256 2.89 8.09 -22.17
C SER A 256 2.03 9.26 -22.65
N MET A 257 1.60 10.13 -21.73
CA MET A 257 0.71 11.28 -22.01
C MET A 257 1.15 12.50 -21.21
N ASN A 258 0.88 13.71 -21.77
CA ASN A 258 1.02 14.93 -21.00
C ASN A 258 -0.19 15.18 -20.07
N LEU A 259 -0.07 16.10 -19.11
CA LEU A 259 -1.10 16.32 -18.08
C LEU A 259 -2.44 16.77 -18.66
N THR A 260 -2.45 17.46 -19.78
CA THR A 260 -3.68 17.89 -20.47
C THR A 260 -4.36 16.68 -21.11
N GLU A 261 -3.60 15.83 -21.79
CA GLU A 261 -4.10 14.57 -22.35
C GLU A 261 -4.65 13.65 -21.28
N ILE A 262 -3.97 13.52 -20.14
CA ILE A 262 -4.44 12.71 -18.99
C ILE A 262 -5.80 13.23 -18.48
N ALA A 263 -5.93 14.56 -18.33
CA ALA A 263 -7.17 15.15 -17.85
C ALA A 263 -8.36 14.81 -18.78
N TYR A 264 -8.17 14.94 -20.08
CA TYR A 264 -9.20 14.59 -21.06
C TYR A 264 -9.45 13.09 -21.18
N PHE A 265 -8.40 12.29 -21.18
CA PHE A 265 -8.48 10.83 -21.23
C PHE A 265 -9.32 10.26 -20.09
N LEU A 266 -9.17 10.82 -18.88
CA LEU A 266 -9.97 10.44 -17.70
C LEU A 266 -11.30 11.19 -17.59
N SER A 267 -11.73 11.87 -18.67
CA SER A 267 -13.00 12.62 -18.72
C SER A 267 -13.18 13.69 -17.65
N TYR A 268 -12.09 14.36 -17.26
CA TYR A 268 -12.20 15.58 -16.48
C TYR A 268 -12.61 16.75 -17.40
N SER A 269 -13.45 17.63 -16.89
CA SER A 269 -13.96 18.78 -17.67
C SER A 269 -12.89 19.79 -18.05
N SER A 270 -11.78 19.83 -17.34
CA SER A 270 -10.64 20.71 -17.62
C SER A 270 -9.40 20.30 -16.85
N LEU A 271 -8.21 20.68 -17.34
CA LEU A 271 -6.94 20.51 -16.64
C LEU A 271 -6.90 21.19 -15.25
N PRO A 272 -7.43 22.42 -15.04
CA PRO A 272 -7.50 22.99 -13.70
C PRO A 272 -8.36 22.18 -12.72
N TYR A 273 -9.48 21.63 -13.18
CA TYR A 273 -10.35 20.78 -12.34
C TYR A 273 -9.64 19.46 -12.01
N PHE A 274 -9.03 18.80 -12.98
CA PHE A 274 -8.18 17.64 -12.76
C PHE A 274 -7.08 17.92 -11.72
N SER A 275 -6.32 19.01 -11.91
CA SER A 275 -5.22 19.39 -11.03
C SER A 275 -5.70 19.64 -9.58
N LYS A 276 -6.88 20.23 -9.41
CA LYS A 276 -7.50 20.41 -8.10
C LYS A 276 -7.85 19.06 -7.45
N GLN A 277 -8.51 18.16 -8.20
CA GLN A 277 -8.89 16.82 -7.69
C GLN A 277 -7.65 15.97 -7.37
N PHE A 278 -6.66 16.01 -8.23
CA PHE A 278 -5.38 15.32 -8.01
C PHE A 278 -4.69 15.83 -6.74
N ARG A 279 -4.63 17.15 -6.53
CA ARG A 279 -4.03 17.74 -5.32
C ARG A 279 -4.80 17.39 -4.05
N ILE A 280 -6.13 17.36 -4.10
CA ILE A 280 -6.96 16.93 -2.95
C ILE A 280 -6.64 15.49 -2.58
N ALA A 281 -6.52 14.60 -3.57
CA ALA A 281 -6.29 13.18 -3.33
C ALA A 281 -4.83 12.83 -2.98
N THR A 282 -3.84 13.60 -3.45
CA THR A 282 -2.40 13.26 -3.34
C THR A 282 -1.59 14.24 -2.49
N GLY A 283 -2.15 15.38 -2.13
CA GLY A 283 -1.45 16.45 -1.43
C GLY A 283 -0.59 17.36 -2.34
N MET A 284 -0.34 16.99 -3.60
CA MET A 284 0.51 17.74 -4.52
C MET A 284 -0.12 17.92 -5.91
N SER A 285 0.38 18.87 -6.70
CA SER A 285 -0.11 19.04 -8.07
C SER A 285 0.38 17.90 -8.98
N PRO A 286 -0.32 17.60 -10.10
CA PRO A 286 0.12 16.60 -11.05
C PRO A 286 1.53 16.88 -11.61
N SER A 287 1.89 18.15 -11.81
CA SER A 287 3.21 18.55 -12.28
C SER A 287 4.31 18.32 -11.23
N ALA A 288 4.03 18.62 -9.96
CA ALA A 288 4.94 18.34 -8.87
C ALA A 288 5.13 16.81 -8.70
N TYR A 289 4.05 16.05 -8.82
CA TYR A 289 4.10 14.60 -8.82
C TYR A 289 4.95 14.04 -9.97
N ALA A 290 4.70 14.49 -11.20
CA ALA A 290 5.50 14.10 -12.37
C ALA A 290 7.00 14.44 -12.21
N SER A 291 7.32 15.59 -11.62
CA SER A 291 8.71 15.98 -11.36
C SER A 291 9.36 15.12 -10.27
N SER A 292 8.63 14.75 -9.22
CA SER A 292 9.15 13.87 -8.17
C SER A 292 9.48 12.49 -8.70
N VAL A 293 8.60 11.89 -9.51
CA VAL A 293 8.82 10.59 -10.15
C VAL A 293 10.02 10.62 -11.11
N LYS A 294 10.15 11.68 -11.93
CA LYS A 294 11.31 11.86 -12.84
C LYS A 294 12.61 12.07 -12.07
N GLY A 295 12.58 12.88 -11.01
CA GLY A 295 13.76 13.14 -10.17
C GLY A 295 14.35 11.88 -9.55
N ILE A 296 13.50 10.96 -9.11
CA ILE A 296 13.92 9.64 -8.60
C ILE A 296 14.65 8.85 -9.70
N THR A 297 14.10 8.81 -10.90
CA THR A 297 14.69 8.06 -12.03
C THR A 297 16.02 8.67 -12.49
N ASP A 298 16.13 9.98 -12.50
CA ASP A 298 17.36 10.69 -12.90
C ASP A 298 18.45 10.58 -11.82
N ALA A 299 18.11 10.61 -10.55
CA ALA A 299 19.04 10.37 -9.45
C ALA A 299 19.63 8.94 -9.52
N LEU A 300 18.79 7.95 -9.78
CA LEU A 300 19.23 6.56 -9.96
C LEU A 300 20.06 6.34 -11.23
N ARG A 301 19.78 7.06 -12.33
CA ARG A 301 20.60 7.04 -13.54
C ARG A 301 21.95 7.69 -13.33
N ASN A 302 22.00 8.79 -12.59
CA ASN A 302 23.25 9.52 -12.33
C ASN A 302 24.18 8.80 -11.36
N SER A 303 23.66 8.06 -10.38
CA SER A 303 24.47 7.17 -9.53
C SER A 303 25.11 6.05 -10.36
N LYS A 304 24.38 5.44 -11.29
CA LYS A 304 24.89 4.42 -12.23
C LYS A 304 26.00 4.95 -13.14
N LYS A 305 25.97 6.23 -13.51
CA LYS A 305 27.00 6.84 -14.38
C LYS A 305 28.30 7.10 -13.61
N ARG A 306 28.20 7.54 -12.36
CA ARG A 306 29.37 7.78 -11.49
C ARG A 306 30.12 6.49 -11.14
N GLU A 307 29.41 5.36 -10.99
CA GLU A 307 30.03 4.06 -10.73
C GLU A 307 30.67 3.40 -11.97
N ARG A 308 30.30 3.82 -13.18
CA ARG A 308 30.95 3.35 -14.43
C ARG A 308 32.18 4.16 -14.80
N ASP A 309 32.26 5.39 -14.30
CA ASP A 309 33.33 6.35 -14.60
C ASP A 309 34.39 6.39 -13.46
N ALA A 310 34.23 5.56 -12.39
CA ALA A 310 35.16 5.34 -11.29
C ALA A 310 35.79 3.96 -11.37
#